data_ed32b50459ae963698e2ec2e7ac81347
#
_entry.id   ed32b50459ae963698e2ec2e7ac81347
#
_cell.length_a   1.000
_cell.length_b   1.000
_cell.length_c   1.000
_cell.angle_alpha   90.00
_cell.angle_beta   90.00
_cell.angle_gamma   90.00
#
_symmetry.space_group_name_H-M   'P 1'
#
loop_
_entity.id
_entity.type
_entity.pdbx_description
1 polymer ?
#
loop_
_entity_poly.entity_id
_entity_poly.type
_entity_poly.pdbx_seq_one_letter_code
_entity_poly.pdbx_strand_id
1 'polypeptide(L)'
;MVDKYYHKSYYKTRMDNLKQILGGRCARCGSTENLEFDHIDRTTKSFNIAKIAKRKFESIKDELDKCELLCSTCHKLKSKEELQRHYLENGSHCSKRIDQINPDTNDVIHTYDSMREAARAGFILSCISDCCAGKKKIHRGFLWRYHLT
;
A
#
# COMPACT_ATOMS: atom_id res chain seq x y z
N MET A 1 -10.63 34.82 16.74
CA MET A 1 -10.74 33.87 15.59
C MET A 1 -9.46 33.96 14.79
N VAL A 2 -8.62 32.93 14.82
CA VAL A 2 -7.40 32.92 14.02
C VAL A 2 -7.81 32.58 12.59
N ASP A 3 -7.42 33.41 11.63
CA ASP A 3 -7.86 33.34 10.25
C ASP A 3 -7.43 32.01 9.60
N LYS A 4 -8.35 31.31 8.93
CA LYS A 4 -8.13 30.06 8.20
C LYS A 4 -7.02 30.21 7.13
N TYR A 5 -6.87 31.39 6.58
CA TYR A 5 -5.82 31.71 5.60
C TYR A 5 -4.43 31.79 6.22
N TYR A 6 -4.30 32.30 7.45
CA TYR A 6 -3.04 32.35 8.19
C TYR A 6 -2.46 30.95 8.40
N HIS A 7 -3.29 29.99 8.82
CA HIS A 7 -2.87 28.62 9.00
C HIS A 7 -2.40 27.95 7.71
N LYS A 8 -3.05 28.23 6.58
CA LYS A 8 -2.69 27.67 5.27
C LYS A 8 -1.35 28.21 4.78
N SER A 9 -1.13 29.52 4.91
CA SER A 9 0.13 30.17 4.53
C SER A 9 1.31 29.69 5.38
N TYR A 10 1.14 29.66 6.71
CA TYR A 10 2.14 29.15 7.63
C TYR A 10 2.53 27.71 7.33
N TYR A 11 1.55 26.85 7.10
CA TYR A 11 1.79 25.44 6.75
C TYR A 11 2.57 25.30 5.45
N LYS A 12 2.19 26.07 4.42
CA LYS A 12 2.89 26.04 3.13
C LYS A 12 4.35 26.44 3.28
N THR A 13 4.61 27.59 3.90
CA THR A 13 5.99 28.10 4.13
C THR A 13 6.82 27.08 4.90
N ARG A 14 6.25 26.45 5.91
CA ARG A 14 6.94 25.44 6.69
C ARG A 14 7.28 24.19 5.86
N MET A 15 6.35 23.69 5.05
CA MET A 15 6.61 22.57 4.14
C MET A 15 7.69 22.90 3.12
N ASP A 16 7.69 24.11 2.59
CA ASP A 16 8.71 24.58 1.66
C ASP A 16 10.08 24.64 2.34
N ASN A 17 10.16 25.15 3.58
CA ASN A 17 11.40 25.14 4.37
C ASN A 17 11.93 23.73 4.62
N LEU A 18 11.06 22.78 4.98
CA LEU A 18 11.46 21.38 5.17
C LEU A 18 11.98 20.74 3.87
N LYS A 19 11.39 21.11 2.72
CA LYS A 19 11.91 20.67 1.42
C LYS A 19 13.28 21.29 1.13
N GLN A 20 13.52 22.56 1.49
CA GLN A 20 14.83 23.18 1.32
C GLN A 20 15.92 22.48 2.15
N ILE A 21 15.61 22.05 3.37
CA ILE A 21 16.53 21.27 4.22
C ILE A 21 16.99 19.98 3.50
N LEU A 22 16.09 19.33 2.74
CA LEU A 22 16.41 18.14 1.93
C LEU A 22 16.96 18.48 0.54
N GLY A 23 17.42 19.72 0.31
CA GLY A 23 18.07 20.14 -0.93
C GLY A 23 17.13 20.71 -2.00
N GLY A 24 15.81 20.77 -1.77
CA GLY A 24 14.84 21.45 -2.64
C GLY A 24 14.67 20.87 -4.05
N ARG A 25 15.16 19.66 -4.30
CA ARG A 25 15.13 19.01 -5.61
C ARG A 25 14.88 17.52 -5.51
N CYS A 26 14.37 16.94 -6.57
CA CYS A 26 14.18 15.48 -6.67
C CYS A 26 15.53 14.75 -6.65
N ALA A 27 15.71 13.80 -5.74
CA ALA A 27 16.93 13.01 -5.61
C ALA A 27 17.24 12.15 -6.85
N ARG A 28 16.22 11.79 -7.64
CA ARG A 28 16.41 10.95 -8.84
C ARG A 28 16.65 11.75 -10.13
N CYS A 29 15.89 12.81 -10.37
CA CYS A 29 15.94 13.53 -11.65
C CYS A 29 16.32 15.00 -11.55
N GLY A 30 16.52 15.54 -10.33
CA GLY A 30 16.90 16.93 -10.11
C GLY A 30 15.78 17.96 -10.27
N SER A 31 14.57 17.55 -10.66
CA SER A 31 13.41 18.47 -10.79
C SER A 31 13.10 19.17 -9.48
N THR A 32 12.70 20.45 -9.57
CA THR A 32 12.26 21.26 -8.43
C THR A 32 10.74 21.35 -8.29
N GLU A 33 10.01 20.73 -9.22
CA GLU A 33 8.55 20.78 -9.26
C GLU A 33 7.89 19.59 -8.61
N ASN A 34 6.71 19.80 -8.02
CA ASN A 34 5.84 18.77 -7.45
C ASN A 34 6.59 17.80 -6.53
N LEU A 35 7.46 18.36 -5.66
CA LEU A 35 8.25 17.59 -4.72
C LEU A 35 7.41 17.05 -3.58
N GLU A 36 7.61 15.77 -3.28
CA GLU A 36 6.98 15.02 -2.20
C GLU A 36 8.05 14.42 -1.29
N PHE A 37 7.77 14.33 0.02
CA PHE A 37 8.63 13.61 0.95
C PHE A 37 8.39 12.11 0.80
N ASP A 38 9.45 11.38 0.58
CA ASP A 38 9.43 9.92 0.49
C ASP A 38 10.49 9.31 1.41
N HIS A 39 10.16 8.23 2.09
CA HIS A 39 11.14 7.52 2.94
C HIS A 39 12.10 6.74 2.05
N ILE A 40 13.40 6.89 2.29
CA ILE A 40 14.45 6.14 1.59
C ILE A 40 14.19 4.64 1.76
N ASP A 41 13.91 4.23 3.00
CA ASP A 41 13.45 2.88 3.33
C ASP A 41 12.07 2.96 4.02
N ARG A 42 11.06 2.36 3.40
CA ARG A 42 9.68 2.32 3.92
C ARG A 42 9.54 1.61 5.25
N THR A 43 10.42 0.66 5.55
CA THR A 43 10.36 -0.12 6.80
C THR A 43 10.71 0.71 8.01
N THR A 44 11.49 1.78 7.83
CA THR A 44 11.94 2.69 8.90
C THR A 44 10.94 3.81 9.22
N LYS A 45 9.84 3.88 8.45
CA LYS A 45 8.82 4.93 8.58
C LYS A 45 8.07 4.82 9.90
N SER A 46 8.18 5.85 10.74
CA SER A 46 7.38 5.97 11.97
C SER A 46 6.09 6.78 11.73
N PHE A 47 6.15 7.84 10.92
CA PHE A 47 5.00 8.68 10.63
C PHE A 47 5.14 9.46 9.30
N ASN A 48 4.08 10.12 8.88
CA ASN A 48 4.08 10.91 7.66
C ASN A 48 4.44 12.38 7.96
N ILE A 49 5.54 12.89 7.39
CA ILE A 49 6.02 14.27 7.56
C ILE A 49 4.92 15.29 7.27
N ALA A 50 4.14 15.10 6.20
CA ALA A 50 3.07 16.01 5.84
C ALA A 50 1.99 16.16 6.93
N LYS A 51 1.69 15.09 7.69
CA LYS A 51 0.68 15.12 8.75
C LYS A 51 1.15 15.80 10.03
N ILE A 52 2.46 15.86 10.27
CA ILE A 52 3.03 16.32 11.53
C ILE A 52 3.80 17.62 11.41
N ALA A 53 3.76 18.27 10.25
CA ALA A 53 4.45 19.55 10.02
C ALA A 53 4.06 20.68 10.99
N LYS A 54 3.03 20.50 11.83
CA LYS A 54 2.68 21.39 12.94
C LYS A 54 3.52 21.19 14.20
N ARG A 55 4.23 20.07 14.34
CA ARG A 55 5.07 19.75 15.50
C ARG A 55 6.36 20.57 15.48
N LYS A 56 7.04 20.65 16.61
CA LYS A 56 8.36 21.28 16.71
C LYS A 56 9.36 20.59 15.78
N PHE A 57 10.33 21.34 15.26
CA PHE A 57 11.31 20.82 14.30
C PHE A 57 12.10 19.65 14.89
N GLU A 58 12.53 19.78 16.14
CA GLU A 58 13.31 18.77 16.86
C GLU A 58 12.60 17.42 16.91
N SER A 59 11.27 17.42 17.00
CA SER A 59 10.48 16.17 17.07
C SER A 59 10.23 15.50 15.71
N ILE A 60 10.58 16.16 14.61
CA ILE A 60 10.44 15.62 13.26
C ILE A 60 11.77 15.41 12.54
N LYS A 61 12.86 15.92 13.10
CA LYS A 61 14.19 15.89 12.47
C LYS A 61 14.64 14.47 12.16
N ASP A 62 14.60 13.58 13.14
CA ASP A 62 15.02 12.19 12.97
C ASP A 62 14.22 11.45 11.88
N GLU A 63 12.94 11.81 11.69
CA GLU A 63 12.13 11.23 10.63
C GLU A 63 12.41 11.90 9.29
N LEU A 64 12.71 13.20 9.30
CA LEU A 64 13.08 13.93 8.09
C LEU A 64 14.40 13.40 7.51
N ASP A 65 15.36 13.05 8.37
CA ASP A 65 16.67 12.51 7.99
C ASP A 65 16.55 11.13 7.30
N LYS A 66 15.43 10.42 7.48
CA LYS A 66 15.10 9.17 6.76
C LYS A 66 14.43 9.40 5.41
N CYS A 67 14.17 10.66 5.05
CA CYS A 67 13.40 11.00 3.86
C CYS A 67 14.29 11.60 2.77
N GLU A 68 13.86 11.43 1.55
CA GLU A 68 14.36 12.13 0.36
C GLU A 68 13.23 12.90 -0.30
N LEU A 69 13.56 13.81 -1.20
CA LEU A 69 12.55 14.47 -2.04
C LEU A 69 12.48 13.77 -3.39
N LEU A 70 11.28 13.40 -3.79
CA LEU A 70 11.00 12.92 -5.13
C LEU A 70 9.93 13.77 -5.79
N CYS A 71 10.06 14.04 -7.08
CA CYS A 71 8.93 14.58 -7.84
C CYS A 71 7.85 13.50 -7.98
N SER A 72 6.60 13.90 -8.23
CA SER A 72 5.47 12.98 -8.30
C SER A 72 5.67 11.83 -9.29
N THR A 73 6.40 12.05 -10.38
CA THR A 73 6.73 11.02 -11.37
C THR A 73 7.72 10.00 -10.82
N CYS A 74 8.83 10.47 -10.24
CA CYS A 74 9.84 9.58 -9.64
C CYS A 74 9.32 8.83 -8.42
N HIS A 75 8.45 9.45 -7.62
CA HIS A 75 7.78 8.79 -6.48
C HIS A 75 6.87 7.64 -6.95
N LYS A 76 6.06 7.86 -8.00
CA LYS A 76 5.24 6.79 -8.60
C LYS A 76 6.10 5.65 -9.16
N LEU A 77 7.23 5.99 -9.79
CA LEU A 77 8.15 4.99 -10.35
C LEU A 77 8.78 4.16 -9.24
N LYS A 78 9.33 4.79 -8.19
CA LYS A 78 9.88 4.11 -7.00
C LYS A 78 8.85 3.17 -6.36
N SER A 79 7.60 3.64 -6.18
CA SER A 79 6.53 2.81 -5.63
C SER A 79 6.22 1.57 -6.47
N LYS A 80 6.28 1.68 -7.81
CA LYS A 80 6.12 0.52 -8.70
C LYS A 80 7.29 -0.46 -8.60
N GLU A 81 8.52 0.05 -8.55
CA GLU A 81 9.74 -0.76 -8.40
C GLU A 81 9.74 -1.53 -7.09
N GLU A 82 9.36 -0.87 -5.98
CA GLU A 82 9.26 -1.49 -4.66
C GLU A 82 8.17 -2.56 -4.62
N LEU A 83 7.00 -2.28 -5.23
CA LEU A 83 5.92 -3.25 -5.33
C LEU A 83 6.34 -4.47 -6.17
N GLN A 84 7.01 -4.25 -7.30
CA GLN A 84 7.53 -5.31 -8.16
C GLN A 84 8.54 -6.18 -7.40
N ARG A 85 9.48 -5.56 -6.68
CA ARG A 85 10.46 -6.27 -5.86
C ARG A 85 9.77 -7.12 -4.79
N HIS A 86 8.82 -6.52 -4.07
CA HIS A 86 8.04 -7.23 -3.06
C HIS A 86 7.31 -8.45 -3.64
N TYR A 87 6.76 -8.36 -4.87
CA TYR A 87 6.14 -9.50 -5.56
C TYR A 87 7.14 -10.58 -5.93
N LEU A 88 8.36 -10.20 -6.34
CA LEU A 88 9.41 -11.16 -6.69
C LEU A 88 9.94 -11.90 -5.45
N GLU A 89 10.09 -11.20 -4.32
CA GLU A 89 10.64 -11.75 -3.08
C GLU A 89 9.62 -12.56 -2.27
N ASN A 90 8.37 -12.12 -2.22
CA ASN A 90 7.34 -12.69 -1.32
C ASN A 90 6.17 -13.34 -2.05
N GLY A 91 6.21 -13.36 -3.38
CA GLY A 91 5.06 -13.77 -4.18
C GLY A 91 3.90 -12.77 -4.11
N SER A 92 2.81 -13.09 -4.79
CA SER A 92 1.61 -12.24 -4.77
C SER A 92 0.90 -12.35 -3.42
N HIS A 93 0.89 -11.28 -2.64
CA HIS A 93 0.15 -11.20 -1.36
C HIS A 93 -1.37 -11.48 -1.50
N CYS A 94 -1.86 -11.48 -2.73
CA CYS A 94 -3.29 -11.66 -3.04
C CYS A 94 -3.65 -13.07 -3.51
N SER A 95 -2.69 -13.98 -3.65
CA SER A 95 -2.97 -15.34 -4.14
C SER A 95 -2.85 -16.37 -3.02
N LYS A 96 -3.76 -16.30 -2.06
CA LYS A 96 -3.99 -17.47 -1.22
C LYS A 96 -4.63 -18.54 -2.07
N ARG A 97 -4.03 -19.73 -2.09
CA ARG A 97 -4.63 -20.90 -2.71
C ARG A 97 -5.97 -21.20 -2.04
N ILE A 98 -6.92 -21.66 -2.79
CA ILE A 98 -8.26 -22.00 -2.31
C ILE A 98 -8.68 -23.36 -2.80
N ASP A 99 -9.40 -24.08 -1.95
CA ASP A 99 -9.97 -25.37 -2.26
C ASP A 99 -11.45 -25.22 -2.60
N GLN A 100 -11.84 -25.83 -3.71
CA GLN A 100 -13.22 -26.13 -4.07
C GLN A 100 -13.58 -27.50 -3.52
N ILE A 101 -14.63 -27.61 -2.72
CA ILE A 101 -14.93 -28.78 -1.93
C ILE A 101 -16.35 -29.27 -2.24
N ASN A 102 -16.51 -30.57 -2.38
CA ASN A 102 -17.82 -31.22 -2.48
C ASN A 102 -18.56 -31.10 -1.13
N PRO A 103 -19.77 -30.49 -1.10
CA PRO A 103 -20.49 -30.29 0.15
C PRO A 103 -21.00 -31.56 0.81
N ASP A 104 -21.18 -32.66 0.04
CA ASP A 104 -21.74 -33.93 0.52
C ASP A 104 -20.64 -34.85 1.08
N THR A 105 -19.49 -34.94 0.39
CA THR A 105 -18.37 -35.82 0.78
C THR A 105 -17.27 -35.10 1.54
N ASN A 106 -17.26 -33.77 1.50
CA ASN A 106 -16.21 -32.91 2.05
C ASN A 106 -14.82 -33.08 1.41
N ASP A 107 -14.77 -33.72 0.22
CA ASP A 107 -13.54 -33.92 -0.53
C ASP A 107 -13.16 -32.68 -1.31
N VAL A 108 -11.85 -32.42 -1.45
CA VAL A 108 -11.32 -31.37 -2.32
C VAL A 108 -11.45 -31.83 -3.78
N ILE A 109 -12.28 -31.13 -4.54
CA ILE A 109 -12.48 -31.38 -5.97
C ILE A 109 -11.35 -30.73 -6.78
N HIS A 110 -10.99 -29.50 -6.41
CA HIS A 110 -9.96 -28.74 -7.11
C HIS A 110 -9.32 -27.71 -6.17
N THR A 111 -8.02 -27.48 -6.35
CA THR A 111 -7.28 -26.41 -5.67
C THR A 111 -6.85 -25.39 -6.69
N TYR A 112 -7.29 -24.13 -6.54
CA TYR A 112 -6.90 -22.99 -7.35
C TYR A 112 -5.74 -22.23 -6.68
N ASP A 113 -4.78 -21.77 -7.45
CA ASP A 113 -3.65 -20.98 -6.93
C ASP A 113 -4.09 -19.57 -6.45
N SER A 114 -5.26 -19.12 -6.86
CA SER A 114 -5.85 -17.86 -6.41
C SER A 114 -7.37 -17.82 -6.62
N MET A 115 -8.05 -16.93 -5.87
CA MET A 115 -9.47 -16.63 -6.12
C MET A 115 -9.71 -16.07 -7.53
N ARG A 116 -8.72 -15.39 -8.14
CA ARG A 116 -8.81 -14.87 -9.52
C ARG A 116 -8.80 -15.99 -10.55
N GLU A 117 -8.05 -17.04 -10.29
CA GLU A 117 -8.06 -18.24 -11.16
C GLU A 117 -9.41 -18.93 -11.12
N ALA A 118 -9.99 -19.14 -9.94
CA ALA A 118 -11.34 -19.64 -9.81
C ALA A 118 -12.39 -18.74 -10.49
N ALA A 119 -12.19 -17.41 -10.45
CA ALA A 119 -13.06 -16.48 -11.15
C ALA A 119 -12.95 -16.63 -12.69
N ARG A 120 -11.77 -16.93 -13.24
CA ARG A 120 -11.59 -17.27 -14.66
C ARG A 120 -12.29 -18.56 -15.03
N ALA A 121 -12.38 -19.52 -14.09
CA ALA A 121 -13.14 -20.75 -14.24
C ALA A 121 -14.67 -20.55 -14.10
N GLY A 122 -15.14 -19.30 -13.98
CA GLY A 122 -16.56 -18.94 -14.00
C GLY A 122 -17.20 -18.73 -12.63
N PHE A 123 -16.44 -18.76 -11.54
CA PHE A 123 -16.98 -18.48 -10.21
C PHE A 123 -16.93 -16.98 -9.87
N ILE A 124 -17.73 -16.54 -8.90
CA ILE A 124 -17.80 -15.12 -8.49
C ILE A 124 -16.84 -14.89 -7.33
N LEU A 125 -15.83 -14.07 -7.53
CA LEU A 125 -14.73 -13.81 -6.57
C LEU A 125 -15.23 -13.36 -5.19
N SER A 126 -16.19 -12.41 -5.15
CA SER A 126 -16.76 -11.94 -3.87
C SER A 126 -17.48 -13.06 -3.11
N CYS A 127 -18.21 -13.94 -3.83
CA CYS A 127 -18.90 -15.08 -3.21
C CYS A 127 -17.92 -16.12 -2.68
N ILE A 128 -16.81 -16.39 -3.40
CA ILE A 128 -15.74 -17.27 -2.91
C ILE A 128 -15.12 -16.68 -1.64
N SER A 129 -14.80 -15.37 -1.66
CA SER A 129 -14.25 -14.67 -0.50
C SER A 129 -15.17 -14.75 0.72
N ASP A 130 -16.47 -14.58 0.52
CA ASP A 130 -17.45 -14.69 1.60
C ASP A 130 -17.56 -16.11 2.13
N CYS A 131 -17.45 -17.14 1.27
CA CYS A 131 -17.39 -18.53 1.73
C CYS A 131 -16.12 -18.80 2.55
N CYS A 132 -14.95 -18.40 2.06
CA CYS A 132 -13.68 -18.56 2.78
C CYS A 132 -13.64 -17.79 4.12
N ALA A 133 -14.40 -16.69 4.23
CA ALA A 133 -14.54 -15.90 5.45
C ALA A 133 -15.66 -16.42 6.39
N GLY A 134 -16.36 -17.49 6.02
CA GLY A 134 -17.47 -18.05 6.80
C GLY A 134 -18.79 -17.24 6.75
N LYS A 135 -18.85 -16.18 5.94
CA LYS A 135 -20.04 -15.33 5.76
C LYS A 135 -21.11 -16.01 4.90
N LYS A 136 -20.69 -16.89 4.02
CA LYS A 136 -21.55 -17.66 3.12
C LYS A 136 -21.15 -19.13 3.18
N LYS A 137 -22.14 -20.01 3.22
CA LYS A 137 -21.88 -21.44 3.34
C LYS A 137 -21.44 -22.08 2.01
N ILE A 138 -22.14 -21.77 0.92
CA ILE A 138 -22.00 -22.43 -0.39
C ILE A 138 -22.03 -21.39 -1.50
N HIS A 139 -21.20 -21.57 -2.55
CA HIS A 139 -21.28 -20.84 -3.79
C HIS A 139 -21.29 -21.81 -4.98
N ARG A 140 -22.33 -21.72 -5.85
CA ARG A 140 -22.54 -22.59 -7.02
C ARG A 140 -22.46 -24.08 -6.69
N GLY A 141 -23.01 -24.50 -5.54
CA GLY A 141 -23.04 -25.89 -5.13
C GLY A 141 -21.77 -26.41 -4.45
N PHE A 142 -20.77 -25.57 -4.22
CA PHE A 142 -19.49 -25.96 -3.61
C PHE A 142 -19.23 -25.20 -2.34
N LEU A 143 -18.53 -25.86 -1.39
CA LEU A 143 -17.89 -25.20 -0.26
C LEU A 143 -16.52 -24.66 -0.72
N TRP A 144 -16.06 -23.58 -0.08
CA TRP A 144 -14.79 -22.93 -0.39
C TRP A 144 -14.03 -22.63 0.89
N ARG A 145 -12.75 -22.95 0.93
CA ARG A 145 -11.86 -22.59 2.03
C ARG A 145 -10.49 -22.17 1.51
N TYR A 146 -9.71 -21.48 2.32
CA TYR A 146 -8.30 -21.32 2.04
C TYR A 146 -7.60 -22.68 2.13
N HIS A 147 -6.70 -22.93 1.19
CA HIS A 147 -5.88 -24.15 1.21
C HIS A 147 -5.00 -24.14 2.45
N LEU A 148 -5.01 -25.23 3.20
CA LEU A 148 -4.12 -25.45 4.35
C LEU A 148 -2.79 -25.96 3.81
N THR A 149 -1.73 -25.18 4.00
CA THR A 149 -0.34 -25.57 3.73
C THR A 149 0.20 -26.46 4.82
#